data_671e44949598cad08543bbdc7bf27856
#
_entry.id   671e44949598cad08543bbdc7bf27856
#
_cell.length_a   1.000
_cell.length_b   1.000
_cell.length_c   1.000
_cell.angle_alpha   90.00
_cell.angle_beta   90.00
_cell.angle_gamma   90.00
#
_symmetry.space_group_name_H-M   'P 1'
#
loop_
_entity.id
_entity.type
_entity.pdbx_description
1 polymer ?
#
loop_
_entity_poly.entity_id
_entity_poly.type
_entity_poly.pdbx_seq_one_letter_code
_entity_poly.pdbx_strand_id
1 'polypeptide(L)'
;MSQTDVAVQQKPPGSPPPPYEGWQASVAKYFRFEHYQTNFRTEILAGLTTFMTMAYVLVVHPLIMSDAVFLQESGDLFRELVVVTGVTAAIGTLVMGLYAKYPFVLAPGMGTNAFFAYSVVLGLGIDWRTALAAVLIEGVIFIALTVTDVRRHLIAAVPACIKASTTVGIGMFLAYIGLSGDTAVGGAGLIVANEVTKTAFGSFREPATLLATFGIFLSVFFIIRRIKGALLWGIGGTAILGWVFGVAQAPTGIMAVPQFPANLFGQAFVGLGGINGSNIIDFLAVLLVFLFVDMFDTIGTLMGVGTQAGYIDENGELPRANQALSADAIATTAGAIMGTSTVTTFAESAAGVAEGGRTGLTAVVAGIMFIVALLFVPIFEAVPAFATAPALLIVGVLMMGSVLSIRWGDLTEAIPAFVTMFFIPLGFSIAAGLSAGLILYPFTKLAAGRSREIPVITWVLAAIFIFRFAFEALRFG
;
A
#
# COMPACT_ATOMS: atom_id res chain seq x y z
N MET A 1 -14.51 19.33 29.27
CA MET A 1 -15.05 19.82 27.98
C MET A 1 -15.63 18.62 27.27
N SER A 2 -16.92 18.66 27.00
CA SER A 2 -17.78 17.53 26.66
C SER A 2 -17.48 16.94 25.28
N GLN A 3 -17.49 15.61 25.24
CA GLN A 3 -17.63 14.81 24.03
C GLN A 3 -19.06 15.00 23.48
N THR A 4 -19.28 15.99 22.67
CA THR A 4 -20.49 16.08 21.85
C THR A 4 -20.15 16.92 20.63
N ASP A 5 -20.65 16.44 19.47
CA ASP A 5 -20.72 17.13 18.18
C ASP A 5 -19.50 16.98 17.23
N VAL A 6 -19.21 15.73 16.83
CA VAL A 6 -18.87 15.47 15.43
C VAL A 6 -20.07 14.77 14.78
N ALA A 7 -21.19 15.48 14.74
CA ALA A 7 -22.24 15.15 13.81
C ALA A 7 -21.71 15.46 12.40
N VAL A 8 -21.51 14.43 11.60
CA VAL A 8 -21.33 14.55 10.16
C VAL A 8 -22.47 15.44 9.64
N GLN A 9 -22.15 16.66 9.25
CA GLN A 9 -23.09 17.53 8.57
C GLN A 9 -23.48 16.86 7.26
N GLN A 10 -24.57 16.10 7.29
CA GLN A 10 -25.27 15.72 6.07
C GLN A 10 -25.64 17.03 5.37
N LYS A 11 -25.00 17.30 4.24
CA LYS A 11 -25.40 18.39 3.35
C LYS A 11 -26.89 18.22 3.09
N PRO A 12 -27.73 19.29 3.24
CA PRO A 12 -29.15 19.17 3.01
C PRO A 12 -29.42 18.56 1.63
N PRO A 13 -30.49 17.74 1.48
CA PRO A 13 -30.78 17.07 0.22
C PRO A 13 -30.87 18.10 -0.89
N GLY A 14 -29.91 18.06 -1.81
CA GLY A 14 -29.99 18.80 -3.07
C GLY A 14 -31.23 18.33 -3.83
N SER A 15 -31.79 19.22 -4.67
CA SER A 15 -32.87 18.86 -5.57
C SER A 15 -32.61 17.50 -6.24
N PRO A 16 -33.62 16.63 -6.37
CA PRO A 16 -33.44 15.34 -7.04
C PRO A 16 -32.77 15.56 -8.41
N PRO A 17 -31.81 14.72 -8.78
CA PRO A 17 -31.14 14.87 -10.07
C PRO A 17 -32.19 14.86 -11.17
N PRO A 18 -32.00 15.63 -12.26
CA PRO A 18 -32.93 15.62 -13.38
C PRO A 18 -33.08 14.19 -13.91
N PRO A 19 -34.25 13.79 -14.43
CA PRO A 19 -34.45 12.47 -14.96
C PRO A 19 -33.44 12.23 -16.09
N TYR A 20 -32.55 11.25 -15.89
CA TYR A 20 -31.60 10.86 -16.91
C TYR A 20 -32.27 10.03 -18.00
N GLU A 21 -31.89 10.24 -19.26
CA GLU A 21 -32.44 9.52 -20.39
C GLU A 21 -31.37 8.63 -21.07
N GLY A 22 -31.83 7.60 -21.78
CA GLY A 22 -30.96 6.72 -22.55
C GLY A 22 -29.90 5.99 -21.70
N TRP A 23 -28.65 5.99 -22.15
CA TRP A 23 -27.54 5.31 -21.48
C TRP A 23 -27.23 5.89 -20.09
N GLN A 24 -27.45 7.19 -19.90
CA GLN A 24 -27.23 7.85 -18.62
C GLN A 24 -28.19 7.31 -17.54
N ALA A 25 -29.46 7.07 -17.89
CA ALA A 25 -30.43 6.46 -16.99
C ALA A 25 -29.99 5.04 -16.58
N SER A 26 -29.48 4.26 -17.51
CA SER A 26 -28.98 2.90 -17.23
C SER A 26 -27.78 2.90 -16.29
N VAL A 27 -26.82 3.80 -16.49
CA VAL A 27 -25.65 3.95 -15.62
C VAL A 27 -26.05 4.46 -14.23
N ALA A 28 -26.90 5.49 -14.15
CA ALA A 28 -27.37 6.04 -12.89
C ALA A 28 -28.14 4.99 -12.05
N LYS A 29 -28.97 4.16 -12.73
CA LYS A 29 -29.67 3.04 -12.09
C LYS A 29 -28.69 1.96 -11.63
N TYR A 30 -27.70 1.58 -12.44
CA TYR A 30 -26.71 0.56 -12.10
C TYR A 30 -25.91 0.93 -10.85
N PHE A 31 -25.49 2.20 -10.74
CA PHE A 31 -24.73 2.72 -9.60
C PHE A 31 -25.63 3.29 -8.49
N ARG A 32 -26.97 3.19 -8.58
CA ARG A 32 -27.94 3.59 -7.57
C ARG A 32 -27.82 5.08 -7.16
N PHE A 33 -27.73 5.99 -8.13
CA PHE A 33 -27.57 7.42 -7.88
C PHE A 33 -28.69 8.01 -7.01
N GLU A 34 -29.93 7.59 -7.18
CA GLU A 34 -31.07 8.01 -6.36
C GLU A 34 -30.87 7.65 -4.88
N HIS A 35 -30.39 6.41 -4.62
CA HIS A 35 -30.15 5.94 -3.24
C HIS A 35 -29.07 6.77 -2.55
N TYR A 36 -27.98 7.11 -3.28
CA TYR A 36 -26.84 7.87 -2.74
C TYR A 36 -26.97 9.38 -2.94
N GLN A 37 -28.08 9.88 -3.52
CA GLN A 37 -28.33 11.27 -3.83
C GLN A 37 -27.15 11.98 -4.52
N THR A 38 -26.57 11.31 -5.52
CA THR A 38 -25.40 11.76 -6.28
C THR A 38 -25.75 12.04 -7.75
N ASN A 39 -24.77 12.53 -8.51
CA ASN A 39 -24.89 12.82 -9.93
C ASN A 39 -23.57 12.57 -10.67
N PHE A 40 -23.61 12.52 -12.00
CA PHE A 40 -22.42 12.27 -12.83
C PHE A 40 -21.28 13.26 -12.56
N ARG A 41 -21.57 14.55 -12.42
CA ARG A 41 -20.56 15.57 -12.18
C ARG A 41 -19.80 15.31 -10.86
N THR A 42 -20.52 15.02 -9.80
CA THR A 42 -19.94 14.74 -8.49
C THR A 42 -19.07 13.47 -8.55
N GLU A 43 -19.59 12.39 -9.13
CA GLU A 43 -18.85 11.12 -9.23
C GLU A 43 -17.59 11.24 -10.10
N ILE A 44 -17.66 11.96 -11.22
CA ILE A 44 -16.51 12.20 -12.10
C ILE A 44 -15.46 13.05 -11.38
N LEU A 45 -15.85 14.16 -10.74
CA LEU A 45 -14.92 15.02 -10.00
C LEU A 45 -14.28 14.27 -8.83
N ALA A 46 -15.06 13.46 -8.11
CA ALA A 46 -14.55 12.61 -7.04
C ALA A 46 -13.52 11.59 -7.57
N GLY A 47 -13.81 10.93 -8.70
CA GLY A 47 -12.88 9.99 -9.33
C GLY A 47 -11.57 10.65 -9.78
N LEU A 48 -11.65 11.82 -10.40
CA LEU A 48 -10.47 12.60 -10.76
C LEU A 48 -9.67 13.02 -9.53
N THR A 49 -10.34 13.46 -8.47
CA THR A 49 -9.69 13.85 -7.19
C THR A 49 -8.97 12.64 -6.58
N THR A 50 -9.61 11.46 -6.52
CA THR A 50 -8.98 10.25 -6.00
C THR A 50 -7.79 9.85 -6.84
N PHE A 51 -7.91 9.85 -8.17
CA PHE A 51 -6.78 9.57 -9.06
C PHE A 51 -5.61 10.52 -8.80
N MET A 52 -5.86 11.84 -8.73
CA MET A 52 -4.80 12.83 -8.47
C MET A 52 -4.08 12.61 -7.15
N THR A 53 -4.79 12.16 -6.11
CA THR A 53 -4.16 11.87 -4.81
C THR A 53 -3.35 10.59 -4.83
N MET A 54 -3.66 9.65 -5.72
CA MET A 54 -3.00 8.34 -5.84
C MET A 54 -1.97 8.26 -6.97
N ALA A 55 -1.96 9.19 -7.92
CA ALA A 55 -1.12 9.10 -9.12
C ALA A 55 0.39 9.01 -8.82
N TYR A 56 0.81 9.40 -7.61
CA TYR A 56 2.18 9.23 -7.15
C TYR A 56 2.64 7.76 -7.15
N VAL A 57 1.70 6.81 -7.04
CA VAL A 57 2.01 5.39 -7.05
C VAL A 57 2.64 4.94 -8.36
N LEU A 58 2.31 5.61 -9.48
CA LEU A 58 2.89 5.34 -10.81
C LEU A 58 4.39 5.65 -10.90
N VAL A 59 4.92 6.37 -9.93
CA VAL A 59 6.35 6.68 -9.81
C VAL A 59 6.98 5.90 -8.66
N VAL A 60 6.39 5.98 -7.48
CA VAL A 60 6.98 5.44 -6.24
C VAL A 60 7.04 3.91 -6.27
N HIS A 61 5.97 3.24 -6.73
CA HIS A 61 5.96 1.79 -6.80
C HIS A 61 7.02 1.22 -7.77
N PRO A 62 7.11 1.69 -9.03
CA PRO A 62 8.17 1.24 -9.93
C PRO A 62 9.58 1.48 -9.41
N LEU A 63 9.82 2.62 -8.72
CA LEU A 63 11.12 2.90 -8.11
C LEU A 63 11.51 1.87 -7.05
N ILE A 64 10.59 1.55 -6.13
CA ILE A 64 10.83 0.53 -5.10
C ILE A 64 11.05 -0.85 -5.73
N MET A 65 10.21 -1.22 -6.71
CA MET A 65 10.30 -2.53 -7.33
C MET A 65 11.54 -2.69 -8.20
N SER A 66 12.00 -1.62 -8.85
CA SER A 66 13.15 -1.66 -9.76
C SER A 66 14.48 -1.97 -9.06
N ASP A 67 14.56 -1.77 -7.74
CA ASP A 67 15.72 -2.15 -6.95
C ASP A 67 15.89 -3.70 -6.85
N ALA A 68 14.78 -4.43 -6.99
CA ALA A 68 14.71 -5.87 -6.77
C ALA A 68 14.29 -6.68 -8.01
N VAL A 69 13.59 -6.05 -8.95
CA VAL A 69 13.02 -6.68 -10.16
C VAL A 69 13.75 -6.16 -11.38
N PHE A 70 14.70 -6.96 -11.86
CA PHE A 70 15.54 -6.63 -13.02
C PHE A 70 16.03 -7.89 -13.72
N LEU A 71 16.51 -7.76 -14.93
CA LEU A 71 17.10 -8.86 -15.71
C LEU A 71 18.62 -8.87 -15.63
N GLN A 72 19.26 -7.72 -15.79
CA GLN A 72 20.71 -7.56 -15.78
C GLN A 72 21.17 -6.51 -14.77
N GLU A 73 20.50 -5.34 -14.74
CA GLU A 73 20.84 -4.23 -13.88
C GLU A 73 19.57 -3.62 -13.27
N SER A 74 19.67 -3.12 -12.02
CA SER A 74 18.59 -2.42 -11.37
C SER A 74 18.08 -1.27 -12.24
N GLY A 75 16.77 -1.20 -12.42
CA GLY A 75 16.11 -0.16 -13.23
C GLY A 75 15.87 -0.52 -14.69
N ASP A 76 16.42 -1.61 -15.22
CA ASP A 76 16.25 -2.02 -16.63
C ASP A 76 14.79 -2.32 -17.02
N LEU A 77 13.96 -2.69 -16.04
CA LEU A 77 12.53 -2.95 -16.20
C LEU A 77 11.62 -1.82 -15.71
N PHE A 78 12.16 -0.64 -15.37
CA PHE A 78 11.40 0.45 -14.78
C PHE A 78 10.17 0.83 -15.62
N ARG A 79 10.33 0.97 -16.94
CA ARG A 79 9.22 1.30 -17.86
C ARG A 79 8.11 0.25 -17.84
N GLU A 80 8.48 -1.04 -17.82
CA GLU A 80 7.51 -2.13 -17.72
C GLU A 80 6.79 -2.11 -16.37
N LEU A 81 7.52 -1.83 -15.28
CA LEU A 81 6.95 -1.69 -13.93
C LEU A 81 5.94 -0.54 -13.85
N VAL A 82 6.18 0.61 -14.51
CA VAL A 82 5.19 1.69 -14.59
C VAL A 82 3.92 1.22 -15.29
N VAL A 83 4.06 0.52 -16.42
CA VAL A 83 2.90 -0.01 -17.18
C VAL A 83 2.14 -1.03 -16.33
N VAL A 84 2.83 -1.96 -15.71
CA VAL A 84 2.21 -2.98 -14.84
C VAL A 84 1.47 -2.31 -13.67
N THR A 85 2.07 -1.31 -13.03
CA THR A 85 1.45 -0.55 -11.95
C THR A 85 0.13 0.07 -12.38
N GLY A 86 0.12 0.79 -13.50
CA GLY A 86 -1.07 1.48 -13.98
C GLY A 86 -2.17 0.52 -14.46
N VAL A 87 -1.79 -0.54 -15.19
CA VAL A 87 -2.75 -1.56 -15.64
C VAL A 87 -3.37 -2.30 -14.47
N THR A 88 -2.56 -2.70 -13.50
CA THR A 88 -3.05 -3.46 -12.33
C THR A 88 -3.91 -2.59 -11.42
N ALA A 89 -3.52 -1.32 -11.20
CA ALA A 89 -4.34 -0.35 -10.48
C ALA A 89 -5.68 -0.13 -11.20
N ALA A 90 -5.68 -0.03 -12.53
CA ALA A 90 -6.91 0.10 -13.30
C ALA A 90 -7.79 -1.14 -13.18
N ILE A 91 -7.24 -2.35 -13.34
CA ILE A 91 -8.00 -3.61 -13.20
C ILE A 91 -8.66 -3.69 -11.82
N GLY A 92 -7.87 -3.56 -10.75
CA GLY A 92 -8.38 -3.65 -9.39
C GLY A 92 -9.46 -2.61 -9.09
N THR A 93 -9.20 -1.36 -9.49
CA THR A 93 -10.13 -0.24 -9.29
C THR A 93 -11.42 -0.42 -10.10
N LEU A 94 -11.34 -0.90 -11.35
CA LEU A 94 -12.52 -1.19 -12.16
C LEU A 94 -13.34 -2.34 -11.57
N VAL A 95 -12.70 -3.41 -11.09
CA VAL A 95 -13.40 -4.50 -10.40
C VAL A 95 -14.07 -3.99 -9.13
N MET A 96 -13.41 -3.18 -8.33
CA MET A 96 -14.00 -2.54 -7.13
C MET A 96 -15.21 -1.68 -7.50
N GLY A 97 -15.09 -0.85 -8.53
CA GLY A 97 -16.17 0.05 -8.98
C GLY A 97 -17.36 -0.69 -9.57
N LEU A 98 -17.11 -1.68 -10.42
CA LEU A 98 -18.16 -2.39 -11.14
C LEU A 98 -18.79 -3.51 -10.32
N TYR A 99 -17.99 -4.32 -9.63
CA TYR A 99 -18.48 -5.49 -8.90
C TYR A 99 -18.88 -5.13 -7.46
N ALA A 100 -17.98 -4.54 -6.67
CA ALA A 100 -18.27 -4.14 -5.30
C ALA A 100 -19.11 -2.84 -5.22
N LYS A 101 -19.09 -2.02 -6.27
CA LYS A 101 -19.82 -0.73 -6.39
C LYS A 101 -19.45 0.28 -5.31
N TYR A 102 -18.20 0.28 -4.87
CA TYR A 102 -17.64 1.25 -3.93
C TYR A 102 -16.76 2.28 -4.65
N PRO A 103 -16.66 3.53 -4.14
CA PRO A 103 -15.79 4.57 -4.68
C PRO A 103 -14.32 4.39 -4.26
N PHE A 104 -13.90 3.17 -3.96
CA PHE A 104 -12.56 2.88 -3.48
C PHE A 104 -11.64 2.51 -4.63
N VAL A 105 -10.41 2.97 -4.56
CA VAL A 105 -9.38 2.76 -5.58
C VAL A 105 -8.33 1.80 -5.05
N LEU A 106 -7.87 0.92 -5.92
CA LEU A 106 -6.85 -0.08 -5.65
C LEU A 106 -5.59 0.21 -6.45
N ALA A 107 -4.46 -0.09 -5.86
CA ALA A 107 -3.16 -0.06 -6.53
C ALA A 107 -2.19 -0.98 -5.79
N PRO A 108 -1.00 -1.28 -6.35
CA PRO A 108 0.03 -2.02 -5.64
C PRO A 108 0.37 -1.36 -4.30
N GLY A 109 0.30 -2.14 -3.21
CA GLY A 109 0.40 -1.64 -1.83
C GLY A 109 1.82 -1.18 -1.49
N MET A 110 1.98 0.03 -0.94
CA MET A 110 3.31 0.59 -0.67
C MET A 110 4.09 -0.23 0.35
N GLY A 111 3.43 -0.72 1.41
CA GLY A 111 4.06 -1.55 2.43
C GLY A 111 4.51 -2.90 1.90
N THR A 112 3.64 -3.56 1.16
CA THR A 112 3.92 -4.87 0.57
C THR A 112 4.95 -4.82 -0.55
N ASN A 113 5.04 -3.69 -1.29
CA ASN A 113 6.12 -3.44 -2.25
C ASN A 113 7.47 -3.42 -1.59
N ALA A 114 7.61 -2.62 -0.52
CA ALA A 114 8.86 -2.52 0.22
C ALA A 114 9.23 -3.86 0.87
N PHE A 115 8.25 -4.63 1.35
CA PHE A 115 8.46 -5.98 1.82
C PHE A 115 8.95 -6.91 0.72
N PHE A 116 8.30 -6.87 -0.45
CA PHE A 116 8.70 -7.64 -1.63
C PHE A 116 10.16 -7.35 -2.00
N ALA A 117 10.48 -6.07 -2.25
CA ALA A 117 11.78 -5.67 -2.75
C ALA A 117 12.89 -5.86 -1.72
N TYR A 118 12.76 -5.22 -0.56
CA TYR A 118 13.88 -5.11 0.39
C TYR A 118 13.96 -6.29 1.36
N SER A 119 12.82 -6.82 1.81
CA SER A 119 12.85 -7.93 2.77
C SER A 119 12.98 -9.29 2.07
N VAL A 120 12.17 -9.53 1.02
CA VAL A 120 12.09 -10.85 0.39
C VAL A 120 13.20 -11.04 -0.64
N VAL A 121 13.29 -10.16 -1.64
CA VAL A 121 14.24 -10.34 -2.73
C VAL A 121 15.66 -10.00 -2.28
N LEU A 122 15.88 -8.78 -1.80
CA LEU A 122 17.22 -8.33 -1.42
C LEU A 122 17.67 -8.88 -0.06
N GLY A 123 16.77 -8.98 0.91
CA GLY A 123 17.11 -9.40 2.27
C GLY A 123 17.26 -10.92 2.44
N LEU A 124 16.29 -11.71 1.94
CA LEU A 124 16.33 -13.17 2.02
C LEU A 124 17.02 -13.82 0.80
N GLY A 125 17.33 -13.05 -0.26
CA GLY A 125 17.93 -13.57 -1.48
C GLY A 125 17.01 -14.48 -2.30
N ILE A 126 15.68 -14.34 -2.12
CA ILE A 126 14.71 -15.09 -2.90
C ILE A 126 14.58 -14.45 -4.28
N ASP A 127 14.70 -15.24 -5.34
CA ASP A 127 14.50 -14.74 -6.70
C ASP A 127 13.15 -14.05 -6.84
N TRP A 128 13.11 -12.89 -7.50
CA TRP A 128 11.91 -12.07 -7.60
C TRP A 128 10.72 -12.77 -8.29
N ARG A 129 11.00 -13.72 -9.19
CA ARG A 129 9.94 -14.54 -9.82
C ARG A 129 9.32 -15.48 -8.80
N THR A 130 10.15 -16.06 -7.91
CA THR A 130 9.65 -16.90 -6.80
C THR A 130 8.88 -16.07 -5.79
N ALA A 131 9.29 -14.82 -5.54
CA ALA A 131 8.52 -13.88 -4.71
C ALA A 131 7.16 -13.54 -5.36
N LEU A 132 7.10 -13.33 -6.69
CA LEU A 132 5.83 -13.16 -7.43
C LEU A 132 4.95 -14.42 -7.35
N ALA A 133 5.54 -15.62 -7.35
CA ALA A 133 4.79 -16.85 -7.15
C ALA A 133 4.13 -16.90 -5.76
N ALA A 134 4.79 -16.38 -4.72
CA ALA A 134 4.18 -16.25 -3.40
C ALA A 134 2.98 -15.29 -3.42
N VAL A 135 3.08 -14.15 -4.09
CA VAL A 135 1.97 -13.20 -4.28
C VAL A 135 0.81 -13.83 -5.08
N LEU A 136 1.12 -14.61 -6.12
CA LEU A 136 0.11 -15.32 -6.91
C LEU A 136 -0.66 -16.32 -6.04
N ILE A 137 0.05 -17.16 -5.28
CA ILE A 137 -0.56 -18.15 -4.39
C ILE A 137 -1.36 -17.45 -3.29
N GLU A 138 -0.81 -16.37 -2.73
CA GLU A 138 -1.49 -15.55 -1.74
C GLU A 138 -2.83 -15.02 -2.28
N GLY A 139 -2.84 -14.38 -3.46
CA GLY A 139 -4.06 -13.88 -4.08
C GLY A 139 -5.11 -14.97 -4.31
N VAL A 140 -4.71 -16.18 -4.76
CA VAL A 140 -5.61 -17.33 -4.94
C VAL A 140 -6.17 -17.79 -3.58
N ILE A 141 -5.33 -17.88 -2.55
CA ILE A 141 -5.77 -18.22 -1.19
C ILE A 141 -6.74 -17.16 -0.68
N PHE A 142 -6.47 -15.87 -0.92
CA PHE A 142 -7.33 -14.78 -0.47
C PHE A 142 -8.70 -14.83 -1.17
N ILE A 143 -8.76 -15.16 -2.47
CA ILE A 143 -10.04 -15.41 -3.17
C ILE A 143 -10.81 -16.55 -2.47
N ALA A 144 -10.14 -17.69 -2.20
CA ALA A 144 -10.76 -18.83 -1.55
C ALA A 144 -11.27 -18.49 -0.13
N LEU A 145 -10.49 -17.72 0.64
CA LEU A 145 -10.88 -17.25 1.97
C LEU A 145 -12.06 -16.27 1.93
N THR A 146 -12.18 -15.48 0.87
CA THR A 146 -13.25 -14.51 0.74
C THR A 146 -14.58 -15.16 0.36
N VAL A 147 -14.53 -16.24 -0.42
CA VAL A 147 -15.72 -17.07 -0.74
C VAL A 147 -16.19 -17.90 0.44
N THR A 148 -15.25 -18.30 1.32
CA THR A 148 -15.53 -19.03 2.55
C THR A 148 -15.55 -18.08 3.74
N ASP A 149 -16.44 -18.27 4.73
CA ASP A 149 -16.47 -17.42 5.94
C ASP A 149 -15.26 -17.63 6.90
N VAL A 150 -14.28 -18.43 6.51
CA VAL A 150 -13.03 -18.69 7.27
C VAL A 150 -12.26 -17.40 7.54
N ARG A 151 -12.34 -16.44 6.65
CA ARG A 151 -11.72 -15.11 6.77
C ARG A 151 -12.01 -14.42 8.11
N ARG A 152 -13.26 -14.44 8.60
CA ARG A 152 -13.62 -13.80 9.89
C ARG A 152 -12.79 -14.34 11.04
N HIS A 153 -12.51 -15.64 11.04
CA HIS A 153 -11.70 -16.31 12.06
C HIS A 153 -10.21 -15.91 11.94
N LEU A 154 -9.68 -15.76 10.72
CA LEU A 154 -8.30 -15.33 10.49
C LEU A 154 -8.08 -13.87 10.91
N ILE A 155 -9.02 -12.98 10.61
CA ILE A 155 -8.96 -11.58 11.04
C ILE A 155 -8.96 -11.47 12.56
N ALA A 156 -9.79 -12.25 13.24
CA ALA A 156 -9.85 -12.30 14.70
C ALA A 156 -8.61 -12.95 15.35
N ALA A 157 -7.84 -13.70 14.55
CA ALA A 157 -6.68 -14.46 15.02
C ALA A 157 -5.49 -13.59 15.39
N VAL A 158 -5.28 -12.47 14.70
CA VAL A 158 -4.16 -11.56 14.96
C VAL A 158 -4.63 -10.44 15.90
N PRO A 159 -3.94 -10.24 17.03
CA PRO A 159 -4.28 -9.20 18.01
C PRO A 159 -4.32 -7.80 17.37
N ALA A 160 -5.29 -6.98 17.80
CA ALA A 160 -5.47 -5.63 17.26
C ALA A 160 -4.22 -4.75 17.41
N CYS A 161 -3.51 -4.89 18.53
CA CYS A 161 -2.25 -4.16 18.77
C CYS A 161 -1.16 -4.55 17.77
N ILE A 162 -1.06 -5.81 17.35
CA ILE A 162 -0.09 -6.28 16.36
C ILE A 162 -0.44 -5.75 14.97
N LYS A 163 -1.74 -5.79 14.57
CA LYS A 163 -2.19 -5.20 13.30
C LYS A 163 -1.83 -3.72 13.21
N ALA A 164 -2.20 -2.95 14.23
CA ALA A 164 -1.93 -1.52 14.30
C ALA A 164 -0.42 -1.21 14.28
N SER A 165 0.37 -1.92 15.07
CA SER A 165 1.82 -1.72 15.12
C SER A 165 2.53 -2.15 13.84
N THR A 166 2.02 -3.15 13.11
CA THR A 166 2.54 -3.51 11.79
C THR A 166 2.34 -2.37 10.79
N THR A 167 1.14 -1.78 10.74
CA THR A 167 0.86 -0.61 9.88
C THR A 167 1.79 0.56 10.21
N VAL A 168 1.97 0.88 11.50
CA VAL A 168 2.90 1.94 11.94
C VAL A 168 4.34 1.62 11.56
N GLY A 169 4.79 0.38 11.80
CA GLY A 169 6.14 -0.07 11.46
C GLY A 169 6.43 0.01 9.95
N ILE A 170 5.46 -0.36 9.12
CA ILE A 170 5.53 -0.21 7.65
C ILE A 170 5.65 1.27 7.28
N GLY A 171 4.85 2.15 7.90
CA GLY A 171 4.93 3.59 7.64
C GLY A 171 6.31 4.17 7.98
N MET A 172 6.88 3.79 9.13
CA MET A 172 8.24 4.16 9.51
C MET A 172 9.30 3.62 8.55
N PHE A 173 9.11 2.39 8.06
CA PHE A 173 9.99 1.75 7.10
C PHE A 173 10.00 2.47 5.75
N LEU A 174 8.82 2.81 5.22
CA LEU A 174 8.69 3.61 4.00
C LEU A 174 9.35 4.98 4.13
N ALA A 175 9.13 5.67 5.26
CA ALA A 175 9.78 6.95 5.52
C ALA A 175 11.31 6.80 5.57
N TYR A 176 11.80 5.74 6.20
CA TYR A 176 13.25 5.48 6.26
C TYR A 176 13.84 5.21 4.87
N ILE A 177 13.20 4.37 4.04
CA ILE A 177 13.62 4.12 2.66
C ILE A 177 13.64 5.42 1.85
N GLY A 178 12.56 6.21 1.93
CA GLY A 178 12.46 7.47 1.19
C GLY A 178 13.52 8.50 1.58
N LEU A 179 13.90 8.55 2.85
CA LEU A 179 14.92 9.49 3.35
C LEU A 179 16.36 8.99 3.13
N SER A 180 16.54 7.70 2.92
CA SER A 180 17.84 7.07 2.67
C SER A 180 18.16 7.02 1.17
N GLY A 181 19.19 6.30 0.82
CA GLY A 181 19.64 6.11 -0.56
C GLY A 181 20.88 6.93 -0.91
N ASP A 182 21.69 6.35 -1.80
CA ASP A 182 22.92 6.98 -2.27
C ASP A 182 22.61 8.12 -3.26
N THR A 183 23.11 9.32 -2.99
CA THR A 183 22.94 10.48 -3.86
C THR A 183 23.60 10.29 -5.23
N ALA A 184 24.61 9.44 -5.34
CA ALA A 184 25.29 9.16 -6.60
C ALA A 184 24.37 8.45 -7.62
N VAL A 185 23.36 7.70 -7.13
CA VAL A 185 22.34 7.02 -7.94
C VAL A 185 20.97 7.69 -7.85
N GLY A 186 20.94 8.95 -7.41
CA GLY A 186 19.71 9.75 -7.35
C GLY A 186 18.89 9.58 -6.09
N GLY A 187 19.40 8.90 -5.06
CA GLY A 187 18.75 8.79 -3.75
C GLY A 187 18.68 10.11 -2.98
N ALA A 188 17.88 10.16 -1.92
CA ALA A 188 17.66 11.37 -1.13
C ALA A 188 18.86 11.76 -0.26
N GLY A 189 19.61 10.79 0.23
CA GLY A 189 20.81 11.02 1.04
C GLY A 189 20.60 11.79 2.34
N LEU A 190 19.37 11.85 2.86
CA LEU A 190 19.07 12.52 4.14
C LEU A 190 19.46 11.66 5.33
N ILE A 191 19.34 10.34 5.19
CA ILE A 191 19.82 9.34 6.12
C ILE A 191 20.85 8.49 5.40
N VAL A 192 22.05 8.42 5.94
CA VAL A 192 23.16 7.65 5.35
C VAL A 192 23.70 6.63 6.35
N ALA A 193 24.32 5.57 5.82
CA ALA A 193 24.99 4.59 6.65
C ALA A 193 26.20 5.22 7.35
N ASN A 194 26.44 4.83 8.61
CA ASN A 194 27.58 5.25 9.39
C ASN A 194 28.13 4.05 10.16
N GLU A 195 29.42 3.79 10.09
CA GLU A 195 30.04 2.62 10.71
C GLU A 195 29.90 2.60 12.25
N VAL A 196 29.93 3.77 12.88
CA VAL A 196 29.90 3.90 14.35
C VAL A 196 28.44 3.93 14.86
N THR A 197 27.63 4.85 14.34
CA THR A 197 26.26 5.09 14.82
C THR A 197 25.20 4.29 14.02
N LYS A 198 25.63 3.51 13.03
CA LYS A 198 24.83 2.78 12.04
C LYS A 198 24.12 3.70 11.05
N THR A 199 23.54 4.80 11.50
CA THR A 199 22.90 5.82 10.68
C THR A 199 23.35 7.21 11.11
N ALA A 200 23.43 8.14 10.17
CA ALA A 200 23.72 9.56 10.42
C ALA A 200 22.93 10.42 9.44
N PHE A 201 22.83 11.71 9.70
CA PHE A 201 22.35 12.66 8.69
C PHE A 201 23.40 12.80 7.59
N GLY A 202 22.91 12.82 6.34
CA GLY A 202 23.72 13.04 5.18
C GLY A 202 24.17 14.48 5.00
N SER A 203 24.94 14.72 3.95
CA SER A 203 25.51 16.04 3.66
C SER A 203 24.52 16.94 2.91
N PHE A 204 24.16 18.07 3.51
CA PHE A 204 23.37 19.11 2.82
C PHE A 204 24.17 19.87 1.77
N ARG A 205 25.43 19.49 1.51
CA ARG A 205 26.19 20.00 0.34
C ARG A 205 25.82 19.29 -0.95
N GLU A 206 25.23 18.09 -0.84
CA GLU A 206 24.75 17.31 -1.96
C GLU A 206 23.47 17.94 -2.54
N PRO A 207 23.43 18.27 -3.84
CA PRO A 207 22.24 18.89 -4.44
C PRO A 207 20.97 18.03 -4.34
N ALA A 208 21.08 16.70 -4.45
CA ALA A 208 19.96 15.78 -4.30
C ALA A 208 19.34 15.86 -2.90
N THR A 209 20.18 15.91 -1.84
CA THR A 209 19.74 16.04 -0.45
C THR A 209 19.02 17.37 -0.19
N LEU A 210 19.53 18.47 -0.76
CA LEU A 210 18.87 19.77 -0.67
C LEU A 210 17.52 19.78 -1.37
N LEU A 211 17.44 19.20 -2.57
CA LEU A 211 16.19 19.11 -3.34
C LEU A 211 15.18 18.19 -2.65
N ALA A 212 15.60 17.04 -2.10
CA ALA A 212 14.74 16.19 -1.31
C ALA A 212 14.17 16.93 -0.09
N THR A 213 15.01 17.67 0.63
CA THR A 213 14.60 18.49 1.77
C THR A 213 13.59 19.55 1.36
N PHE A 214 13.87 20.29 0.29
CA PHE A 214 12.93 21.26 -0.26
C PHE A 214 11.60 20.60 -0.64
N GLY A 215 11.65 19.44 -1.30
CA GLY A 215 10.46 18.65 -1.66
C GLY A 215 9.61 18.27 -0.46
N ILE A 216 10.23 17.94 0.68
CA ILE A 216 9.51 17.67 1.93
C ILE A 216 8.73 18.92 2.38
N PHE A 217 9.36 20.07 2.44
CA PHE A 217 8.68 21.32 2.81
C PHE A 217 7.56 21.69 1.82
N LEU A 218 7.79 21.50 0.52
CA LEU A 218 6.80 21.75 -0.53
C LEU A 218 5.58 20.84 -0.37
N SER A 219 5.80 19.53 -0.15
CA SER A 219 4.73 18.56 0.03
C SER A 219 3.94 18.80 1.31
N VAL A 220 4.63 19.10 2.42
CA VAL A 220 4.00 19.48 3.70
C VAL A 220 3.14 20.74 3.52
N PHE A 221 3.65 21.76 2.81
CA PHE A 221 2.88 22.97 2.50
C PHE A 221 1.60 22.64 1.72
N PHE A 222 1.68 21.81 0.67
CA PHE A 222 0.50 21.42 -0.12
C PHE A 222 -0.52 20.63 0.70
N ILE A 223 -0.08 19.74 1.59
CA ILE A 223 -0.98 18.94 2.45
C ILE A 223 -1.69 19.83 3.47
N ILE A 224 -0.95 20.70 4.17
CA ILE A 224 -1.55 21.62 5.16
C ILE A 224 -2.55 22.56 4.49
N ARG A 225 -2.27 22.98 3.25
CA ARG A 225 -3.20 23.80 2.43
C ARG A 225 -4.32 22.97 1.81
N ARG A 226 -4.37 21.67 2.05
CA ARG A 226 -5.38 20.74 1.50
C ARG A 226 -5.47 20.77 -0.03
N ILE A 227 -4.33 20.96 -0.70
CA ILE A 227 -4.27 20.94 -2.16
C ILE A 227 -4.45 19.50 -2.64
N LYS A 228 -5.42 19.29 -3.55
CA LYS A 228 -5.69 17.97 -4.15
C LYS A 228 -4.46 17.48 -4.93
N GLY A 229 -4.08 16.22 -4.72
CA GLY A 229 -2.87 15.67 -5.34
C GLY A 229 -1.56 16.22 -4.76
N ALA A 230 -1.55 16.65 -3.49
CA ALA A 230 -0.40 17.26 -2.83
C ALA A 230 0.90 16.46 -3.01
N LEU A 231 0.83 15.13 -2.91
CA LEU A 231 2.00 14.25 -3.10
C LEU A 231 2.50 14.29 -4.55
N LEU A 232 1.60 14.22 -5.52
CA LEU A 232 1.94 14.31 -6.94
C LEU A 232 2.60 15.65 -7.27
N TRP A 233 2.05 16.76 -6.78
CA TRP A 233 2.61 18.10 -6.95
C TRP A 233 3.95 18.26 -6.23
N GLY A 234 4.11 17.64 -5.07
CA GLY A 234 5.36 17.62 -4.32
C GLY A 234 6.46 16.91 -5.11
N ILE A 235 6.18 15.71 -5.60
CA ILE A 235 7.11 14.93 -6.45
C ILE A 235 7.42 15.73 -7.72
N GLY A 236 6.39 16.19 -8.45
CA GLY A 236 6.55 16.90 -9.70
C GLY A 236 7.35 18.20 -9.55
N GLY A 237 7.05 18.99 -8.52
CA GLY A 237 7.80 20.22 -8.22
C GLY A 237 9.27 19.96 -7.91
N THR A 238 9.55 18.92 -7.11
CA THR A 238 10.92 18.53 -6.77
C THR A 238 11.68 17.99 -8.00
N ALA A 239 11.02 17.17 -8.83
CA ALA A 239 11.61 16.64 -10.06
C ALA A 239 11.92 17.75 -11.06
N ILE A 240 10.99 18.71 -11.27
CA ILE A 240 11.20 19.86 -12.15
C ILE A 240 12.42 20.67 -11.70
N LEU A 241 12.57 20.93 -10.41
CA LEU A 241 13.76 21.62 -9.91
C LEU A 241 15.03 20.79 -10.14
N GLY A 242 14.96 19.45 -9.96
CA GLY A 242 16.07 18.55 -10.28
C GLY A 242 16.51 18.64 -11.74
N TRP A 243 15.57 18.71 -12.66
CA TRP A 243 15.83 18.88 -14.09
C TRP A 243 16.39 20.27 -14.43
N VAL A 244 15.83 21.33 -13.85
CA VAL A 244 16.26 22.72 -14.09
C VAL A 244 17.68 22.94 -13.57
N PHE A 245 18.03 22.40 -12.42
CA PHE A 245 19.37 22.53 -11.85
C PHE A 245 20.37 21.49 -12.38
N GLY A 246 19.96 20.62 -13.31
CA GLY A 246 20.84 19.60 -13.90
C GLY A 246 21.27 18.48 -12.94
N VAL A 247 20.56 18.30 -11.83
CA VAL A 247 20.80 17.22 -10.85
C VAL A 247 20.23 15.90 -11.35
N ALA A 248 19.20 15.94 -12.19
CA ALA A 248 18.60 14.79 -12.84
C ALA A 248 18.35 15.09 -14.32
N GLN A 249 18.25 14.01 -15.11
CA GLN A 249 17.96 14.14 -16.55
C GLN A 249 16.48 14.48 -16.76
N ALA A 250 16.22 15.49 -17.60
CA ALA A 250 14.86 15.84 -18.00
C ALA A 250 14.25 14.73 -18.90
N PRO A 251 12.91 14.63 -18.93
CA PRO A 251 12.25 13.62 -19.75
C PRO A 251 12.58 13.79 -21.24
N THR A 252 12.82 12.70 -21.92
CA THR A 252 13.12 12.66 -23.36
C THR A 252 11.88 12.89 -24.24
N GLY A 253 10.69 12.83 -23.64
CA GLY A 253 9.41 13.06 -24.30
C GLY A 253 8.29 13.25 -23.28
N ILE A 254 7.15 13.76 -23.73
CA ILE A 254 5.98 13.98 -22.87
C ILE A 254 5.06 12.76 -22.88
N MET A 255 4.86 12.16 -24.05
CA MET A 255 3.92 11.05 -24.26
C MET A 255 4.58 9.93 -25.07
N ALA A 256 4.25 8.71 -24.72
CA ALA A 256 4.60 7.52 -25.49
C ALA A 256 3.47 6.50 -25.42
N VAL A 257 3.35 5.64 -26.44
CA VAL A 257 2.44 4.49 -26.38
C VAL A 257 3.03 3.47 -25.41
N PRO A 258 2.27 3.07 -24.38
CA PRO A 258 2.75 2.05 -23.43
C PRO A 258 2.99 0.73 -24.16
N GLN A 259 4.13 0.12 -23.90
CA GLN A 259 4.49 -1.18 -24.45
C GLN A 259 4.01 -2.30 -23.52
N PHE A 260 3.68 -3.46 -24.09
CA PHE A 260 3.32 -4.62 -23.29
C PHE A 260 4.51 -5.06 -22.43
N PRO A 261 4.33 -5.33 -21.12
CA PRO A 261 5.42 -5.69 -20.20
C PRO A 261 5.82 -7.16 -20.37
N ALA A 262 6.47 -7.47 -21.48
CA ALA A 262 6.74 -8.85 -21.90
C ALA A 262 7.70 -9.58 -20.94
N ASN A 263 8.61 -8.85 -20.30
CA ASN A 263 9.60 -9.44 -19.39
C ASN A 263 9.01 -9.69 -17.99
N LEU A 264 7.91 -9.04 -17.63
CA LEU A 264 7.25 -9.19 -16.33
C LEU A 264 6.05 -10.12 -16.39
N PHE A 265 5.31 -10.10 -17.51
CA PHE A 265 4.07 -10.85 -17.64
C PHE A 265 4.30 -12.36 -17.50
N GLY A 266 3.52 -12.99 -16.62
CA GLY A 266 3.55 -14.45 -16.41
C GLY A 266 4.76 -14.95 -15.60
N GLN A 267 5.68 -14.10 -15.15
CA GLN A 267 6.86 -14.51 -14.40
C GLN A 267 6.54 -15.17 -13.06
N ALA A 268 5.39 -14.89 -12.47
CA ALA A 268 4.90 -15.60 -11.28
C ALA A 268 4.76 -17.10 -11.51
N PHE A 269 4.35 -17.54 -12.71
CA PHE A 269 4.26 -18.96 -13.04
C PHE A 269 5.66 -19.60 -13.21
N VAL A 270 6.60 -18.87 -13.76
CA VAL A 270 8.02 -19.31 -13.84
C VAL A 270 8.58 -19.48 -12.44
N GLY A 271 8.27 -18.55 -11.53
CA GLY A 271 8.70 -18.56 -10.15
C GLY A 271 8.21 -19.77 -9.33
N LEU A 272 7.09 -20.42 -9.71
CA LEU A 272 6.66 -21.67 -9.09
C LEU A 272 7.71 -22.78 -9.20
N GLY A 273 8.48 -22.80 -10.28
CA GLY A 273 9.61 -23.74 -10.46
C GLY A 273 10.80 -23.45 -9.55
N GLY A 274 10.90 -22.27 -8.97
CA GLY A 274 11.95 -21.90 -8.01
C GLY A 274 11.70 -22.39 -6.58
N ILE A 275 10.50 -22.91 -6.29
CA ILE A 275 10.15 -23.45 -4.96
C ILE A 275 10.79 -24.84 -4.82
N ASN A 276 11.66 -25.00 -3.83
CA ASN A 276 12.37 -26.25 -3.58
C ASN A 276 12.51 -26.50 -2.07
N GLY A 277 13.02 -27.70 -1.71
CA GLY A 277 13.14 -28.09 -0.30
C GLY A 277 14.07 -27.21 0.53
N SER A 278 14.98 -26.45 -0.08
CA SER A 278 15.91 -25.58 0.64
C SER A 278 15.29 -24.22 1.00
N ASN A 279 14.28 -23.75 0.25
CA ASN A 279 13.63 -22.45 0.46
C ASN A 279 12.16 -22.50 0.88
N ILE A 280 11.57 -23.69 0.97
CA ILE A 280 10.13 -23.86 1.23
C ILE A 280 9.68 -23.22 2.55
N ILE A 281 10.50 -23.26 3.60
CA ILE A 281 10.17 -22.68 4.90
C ILE A 281 10.13 -21.17 4.82
N ASP A 282 11.12 -20.56 4.17
CA ASP A 282 11.16 -19.11 3.94
C ASP A 282 10.03 -18.68 3.02
N PHE A 283 9.78 -19.45 1.96
CA PHE A 283 8.67 -19.21 1.02
C PHE A 283 7.30 -19.21 1.74
N LEU A 284 7.03 -20.22 2.59
CA LEU A 284 5.78 -20.30 3.36
C LEU A 284 5.66 -19.14 4.37
N ALA A 285 6.76 -18.76 5.01
CA ALA A 285 6.76 -17.61 5.92
C ALA A 285 6.47 -16.30 5.17
N VAL A 286 7.10 -16.08 4.01
CA VAL A 286 6.87 -14.92 3.14
C VAL A 286 5.42 -14.89 2.67
N LEU A 287 4.88 -16.02 2.21
CA LEU A 287 3.49 -16.13 1.78
C LEU A 287 2.51 -15.78 2.92
N LEU A 288 2.74 -16.28 4.13
CA LEU A 288 1.92 -15.92 5.30
C LEU A 288 1.98 -14.43 5.62
N VAL A 289 3.17 -13.82 5.51
CA VAL A 289 3.32 -12.37 5.75
C VAL A 289 2.57 -11.56 4.70
N PHE A 290 2.70 -11.91 3.41
CA PHE A 290 1.91 -11.25 2.36
C PHE A 290 0.42 -11.35 2.66
N LEU A 291 -0.09 -12.56 2.90
CA LEU A 291 -1.50 -12.79 3.17
C LEU A 291 -2.02 -11.96 4.36
N PHE A 292 -1.28 -11.93 5.47
CA PHE A 292 -1.73 -11.17 6.64
C PHE A 292 -1.61 -9.67 6.45
N VAL A 293 -0.50 -9.19 5.89
CA VAL A 293 -0.29 -7.75 5.70
C VAL A 293 -1.31 -7.19 4.71
N ASP A 294 -1.50 -7.84 3.56
CA ASP A 294 -2.45 -7.44 2.54
C ASP A 294 -3.89 -7.44 3.08
N MET A 295 -4.30 -8.53 3.71
CA MET A 295 -5.64 -8.65 4.30
C MET A 295 -5.91 -7.57 5.37
N PHE A 296 -4.93 -7.25 6.23
CA PHE A 296 -5.14 -6.25 7.29
C PHE A 296 -5.13 -4.83 6.75
N ASP A 297 -4.27 -4.54 5.77
CA ASP A 297 -4.21 -3.23 5.14
C ASP A 297 -5.52 -2.93 4.39
N THR A 298 -5.98 -3.87 3.58
CA THR A 298 -7.27 -3.74 2.88
C THR A 298 -8.45 -3.60 3.83
N ILE A 299 -8.57 -4.45 4.86
CA ILE A 299 -9.69 -4.36 5.80
C ILE A 299 -9.63 -3.06 6.58
N GLY A 300 -8.46 -2.66 7.06
CA GLY A 300 -8.27 -1.39 7.78
C GLY A 300 -8.71 -0.20 6.94
N THR A 301 -8.29 -0.17 5.69
CA THR A 301 -8.63 0.89 4.74
C THR A 301 -10.12 0.89 4.37
N LEU A 302 -10.69 -0.29 4.06
CA LEU A 302 -12.12 -0.43 3.76
C LEU A 302 -13.00 0.06 4.91
N MET A 303 -12.65 -0.29 6.15
CA MET A 303 -13.36 0.17 7.34
C MET A 303 -13.17 1.66 7.58
N GLY A 304 -11.95 2.19 7.45
CA GLY A 304 -11.64 3.61 7.65
C GLY A 304 -12.36 4.50 6.63
N VAL A 305 -12.20 4.22 5.35
CA VAL A 305 -12.86 4.98 4.27
C VAL A 305 -14.37 4.72 4.25
N GLY A 306 -14.80 3.47 4.56
CA GLY A 306 -16.21 3.12 4.68
C GLY A 306 -16.93 3.89 5.79
N THR A 307 -16.27 4.09 6.94
CA THR A 307 -16.78 4.93 8.03
C THR A 307 -16.92 6.39 7.59
N GLN A 308 -15.89 6.93 6.94
CA GLN A 308 -15.92 8.30 6.44
C GLN A 308 -17.01 8.50 5.36
N ALA A 309 -17.25 7.47 4.55
CA ALA A 309 -18.31 7.48 3.52
C ALA A 309 -19.72 7.27 4.09
N GLY A 310 -19.84 6.89 5.36
CA GLY A 310 -21.14 6.59 5.99
C GLY A 310 -21.73 5.26 5.52
N TYR A 311 -20.90 4.27 5.16
CA TYR A 311 -21.37 2.95 4.71
C TYR A 311 -21.49 1.91 5.82
N ILE A 312 -20.87 2.16 6.97
CA ILE A 312 -20.88 1.21 8.08
C ILE A 312 -22.30 1.12 8.64
N ASP A 313 -22.81 -0.10 8.76
CA ASP A 313 -24.13 -0.38 9.29
C ASP A 313 -24.19 -0.30 10.83
N GLU A 314 -25.38 -0.52 11.39
CA GLU A 314 -25.62 -0.48 12.85
C GLU A 314 -24.84 -1.57 13.62
N ASN A 315 -24.41 -2.62 12.94
CA ASN A 315 -23.60 -3.69 13.50
C ASN A 315 -22.09 -3.40 13.43
N GLY A 316 -21.70 -2.25 12.85
CA GLY A 316 -20.29 -1.90 12.62
C GLY A 316 -19.67 -2.63 11.44
N GLU A 317 -20.48 -3.21 10.53
CA GLU A 317 -20.00 -3.95 9.37
C GLU A 317 -20.13 -3.11 8.08
N LEU A 318 -19.23 -3.35 7.12
CA LEU A 318 -19.31 -2.77 5.77
C LEU A 318 -20.24 -3.66 4.92
N PRO A 319 -21.42 -3.20 4.49
CA PRO A 319 -22.25 -3.95 3.56
C PRO A 319 -21.44 -4.32 2.31
N ARG A 320 -21.60 -5.52 1.79
CA ARG A 320 -20.81 -6.01 0.62
C ARG A 320 -19.27 -6.05 0.85
N ALA A 321 -18.82 -6.20 2.10
CA ALA A 321 -17.40 -6.36 2.41
C ALA A 321 -16.78 -7.55 1.63
N ASN A 322 -17.54 -8.63 1.43
CA ASN A 322 -17.09 -9.78 0.66
C ASN A 322 -16.76 -9.42 -0.79
N GLN A 323 -17.60 -8.59 -1.44
CA GLN A 323 -17.35 -8.15 -2.81
C GLN A 323 -16.13 -7.23 -2.89
N ALA A 324 -15.94 -6.33 -1.92
CA ALA A 324 -14.79 -5.44 -1.87
C ALA A 324 -13.47 -6.24 -1.69
N LEU A 325 -13.46 -7.21 -0.80
CA LEU A 325 -12.30 -8.08 -0.57
C LEU A 325 -12.06 -9.06 -1.73
N SER A 326 -13.13 -9.51 -2.42
CA SER A 326 -12.95 -10.26 -3.66
C SER A 326 -12.31 -9.41 -4.76
N ALA A 327 -12.68 -8.13 -4.86
CA ALA A 327 -12.07 -7.22 -5.82
C ALA A 327 -10.58 -7.04 -5.56
N ASP A 328 -10.20 -6.94 -4.30
CA ASP A 328 -8.83 -6.84 -3.84
C ASP A 328 -8.01 -8.12 -4.16
N ALA A 329 -8.53 -9.28 -3.79
CA ALA A 329 -7.89 -10.57 -4.07
C ALA A 329 -7.75 -10.87 -5.58
N ILE A 330 -8.75 -10.48 -6.39
CA ILE A 330 -8.68 -10.56 -7.86
C ILE A 330 -7.58 -9.60 -8.37
N ALA A 331 -7.50 -8.40 -7.83
CA ALA A 331 -6.50 -7.41 -8.21
C ALA A 331 -5.09 -7.89 -7.87
N THR A 332 -4.86 -8.46 -6.68
CA THR A 332 -3.59 -9.07 -6.26
C THR A 332 -3.19 -10.22 -7.18
N THR A 333 -4.13 -11.14 -7.47
CA THR A 333 -3.87 -12.25 -8.41
C THR A 333 -3.52 -11.74 -9.80
N ALA A 334 -4.27 -10.78 -10.34
CA ALA A 334 -3.97 -10.16 -11.62
C ALA A 334 -2.62 -9.42 -11.60
N GLY A 335 -2.31 -8.74 -10.50
CA GLY A 335 -1.04 -8.06 -10.26
C GLY A 335 0.15 -9.01 -10.33
N ALA A 336 0.08 -10.14 -9.63
CA ALA A 336 1.12 -11.16 -9.67
C ALA A 336 1.33 -11.73 -11.07
N ILE A 337 0.26 -11.95 -11.84
CA ILE A 337 0.35 -12.40 -13.25
C ILE A 337 0.99 -11.32 -14.12
N MET A 338 0.68 -10.06 -13.89
CA MET A 338 1.26 -8.93 -14.60
C MET A 338 2.73 -8.67 -14.21
N GLY A 339 3.18 -9.15 -13.03
CA GLY A 339 4.55 -9.01 -12.55
C GLY A 339 4.74 -7.92 -11.48
N THR A 340 3.72 -7.67 -10.65
CA THR A 340 3.81 -6.76 -9.50
C THR A 340 3.45 -7.45 -8.18
N SER A 341 3.74 -6.78 -7.07
CA SER A 341 3.38 -7.23 -5.71
C SER A 341 1.88 -7.18 -5.44
N THR A 342 1.45 -7.41 -4.20
CA THR A 342 0.02 -7.40 -3.82
C THR A 342 -0.62 -6.06 -4.11
N VAL A 343 -1.90 -6.09 -4.46
CA VAL A 343 -2.71 -4.91 -4.79
C VAL A 343 -3.75 -4.72 -3.69
N THR A 344 -3.78 -3.56 -3.07
CA THR A 344 -4.61 -3.27 -1.90
C THR A 344 -5.46 -2.02 -2.11
N THR A 345 -6.49 -1.86 -1.29
CA THR A 345 -7.33 -0.67 -1.26
C THR A 345 -6.60 0.49 -0.59
N PHE A 346 -6.64 1.68 -1.19
CA PHE A 346 -5.92 2.85 -0.72
C PHE A 346 -6.78 3.81 0.11
N ALA A 347 -6.19 4.31 1.20
CA ALA A 347 -6.83 5.28 2.10
C ALA A 347 -7.09 6.64 1.42
N GLU A 348 -6.34 6.99 0.38
CA GLU A 348 -6.52 8.18 -0.46
C GLU A 348 -7.88 8.19 -1.16
N SER A 349 -8.58 7.07 -1.25
CA SER A 349 -9.99 7.00 -1.68
C SER A 349 -10.89 7.92 -0.85
N ALA A 350 -10.50 8.21 0.38
CA ALA A 350 -11.15 9.19 1.25
C ALA A 350 -11.24 10.59 0.62
N ALA A 351 -10.30 10.97 -0.25
CA ALA A 351 -10.32 12.27 -0.92
C ALA A 351 -11.51 12.39 -1.89
N GLY A 352 -11.79 11.34 -2.68
CA GLY A 352 -12.97 11.31 -3.55
C GLY A 352 -14.27 11.23 -2.76
N VAL A 353 -14.28 10.48 -1.65
CA VAL A 353 -15.43 10.43 -0.73
C VAL A 353 -15.71 11.82 -0.15
N ALA A 354 -14.67 12.56 0.23
CA ALA A 354 -14.81 13.94 0.74
C ALA A 354 -15.37 14.92 -0.33
N GLU A 355 -15.12 14.68 -1.62
CA GLU A 355 -15.72 15.43 -2.73
C GLU A 355 -17.18 15.06 -3.00
N GLY A 356 -17.69 14.06 -2.32
CA GLY A 356 -19.08 13.59 -2.48
C GLY A 356 -19.22 12.32 -3.34
N GLY A 357 -18.13 11.67 -3.74
CA GLY A 357 -18.17 10.37 -4.40
C GLY A 357 -18.79 9.32 -3.47
N ARG A 358 -19.78 8.60 -3.98
CA ARG A 358 -20.55 7.63 -3.18
C ARG A 358 -20.79 6.32 -3.92
N THR A 359 -20.43 6.26 -5.18
CA THR A 359 -20.75 5.07 -5.99
C THR A 359 -19.50 4.50 -6.67
N GLY A 360 -19.65 3.30 -7.20
CA GLY A 360 -18.57 2.68 -7.98
C GLY A 360 -18.18 3.46 -9.24
N LEU A 361 -18.96 4.44 -9.68
CA LEU A 361 -18.60 5.29 -10.82
C LEU A 361 -17.35 6.14 -10.51
N THR A 362 -17.20 6.62 -9.29
CA THR A 362 -15.98 7.30 -8.81
C THR A 362 -14.74 6.42 -9.05
N ALA A 363 -14.81 5.15 -8.67
CA ALA A 363 -13.71 4.20 -8.90
C ALA A 363 -13.49 3.92 -10.39
N VAL A 364 -14.58 3.76 -11.18
CA VAL A 364 -14.45 3.56 -12.63
C VAL A 364 -13.74 4.72 -13.30
N VAL A 365 -14.06 5.95 -12.94
CA VAL A 365 -13.36 7.14 -13.46
C VAL A 365 -11.88 7.13 -13.08
N ALA A 366 -11.55 6.85 -11.83
CA ALA A 366 -10.16 6.75 -11.39
C ALA A 366 -9.40 5.63 -12.12
N GLY A 367 -10.02 4.46 -12.30
CA GLY A 367 -9.44 3.33 -13.05
C GLY A 367 -9.12 3.68 -14.51
N ILE A 368 -10.03 4.40 -15.18
CA ILE A 368 -9.79 4.92 -16.54
C ILE A 368 -8.61 5.91 -16.54
N MET A 369 -8.52 6.78 -15.53
CA MET A 369 -7.42 7.75 -15.43
C MET A 369 -6.07 7.08 -15.23
N PHE A 370 -5.98 5.93 -14.56
CA PHE A 370 -4.74 5.14 -14.49
C PHE A 370 -4.29 4.67 -15.88
N ILE A 371 -5.22 4.22 -16.73
CA ILE A 371 -4.89 3.85 -18.14
C ILE A 371 -4.44 5.08 -18.94
N VAL A 372 -5.15 6.20 -18.81
CA VAL A 372 -4.77 7.45 -19.50
C VAL A 372 -3.38 7.93 -19.07
N ALA A 373 -3.05 7.80 -17.78
CA ALA A 373 -1.75 8.18 -17.24
C ALA A 373 -0.59 7.39 -17.86
N LEU A 374 -0.81 6.18 -18.34
CA LEU A 374 0.24 5.38 -19.00
C LEU A 374 0.77 6.03 -20.29
N LEU A 375 0.03 6.96 -20.88
CA LEU A 375 0.55 7.75 -22.01
C LEU A 375 1.72 8.65 -21.59
N PHE A 376 1.87 8.94 -20.29
CA PHE A 376 2.89 9.83 -19.75
C PHE A 376 4.09 9.08 -19.13
N VAL A 377 4.29 7.80 -19.45
CA VAL A 377 5.42 6.97 -18.96
C VAL A 377 6.77 7.68 -19.07
N PRO A 378 7.12 8.42 -20.16
CA PRO A 378 8.42 9.11 -20.25
C PRO A 378 8.64 10.17 -19.16
N ILE A 379 7.56 10.78 -18.65
CA ILE A 379 7.64 11.74 -17.53
C ILE A 379 7.92 11.00 -16.24
N PHE A 380 7.23 9.88 -16.00
CA PHE A 380 7.42 9.08 -14.78
C PHE A 380 8.82 8.47 -14.69
N GLU A 381 9.37 8.04 -15.82
CA GLU A 381 10.73 7.49 -15.95
C GLU A 381 11.82 8.54 -15.62
N ALA A 382 11.56 9.81 -15.89
CA ALA A 382 12.50 10.89 -15.62
C ALA A 382 12.46 11.41 -14.18
N VAL A 383 11.53 10.94 -13.35
CA VAL A 383 11.43 11.37 -11.94
C VAL A 383 12.56 10.73 -11.14
N PRO A 384 13.49 11.51 -10.57
CA PRO A 384 14.59 10.96 -9.79
C PRO A 384 14.10 10.47 -8.41
N ALA A 385 14.78 9.48 -7.84
CA ALA A 385 14.39 8.87 -6.57
C ALA A 385 14.36 9.89 -5.41
N PHE A 386 15.25 10.90 -5.38
CA PHE A 386 15.18 11.94 -4.34
C PHE A 386 13.88 12.75 -4.37
N ALA A 387 13.20 12.84 -5.51
CA ALA A 387 11.94 13.56 -5.61
C ALA A 387 10.76 12.76 -5.01
N THR A 388 10.90 11.46 -4.80
CA THR A 388 9.87 10.63 -4.16
C THR A 388 10.00 10.55 -2.65
N ALA A 389 11.14 10.92 -2.09
CA ALA A 389 11.39 10.95 -0.64
C ALA A 389 10.30 11.67 0.16
N PRO A 390 9.82 12.86 -0.28
CA PRO A 390 8.73 13.56 0.38
C PRO A 390 7.45 12.73 0.46
N ALA A 391 7.09 12.04 -0.62
CA ALA A 391 5.87 11.25 -0.66
C ALA A 391 5.95 10.04 0.27
N LEU A 392 7.07 9.30 0.27
CA LEU A 392 7.28 8.16 1.17
C LEU A 392 7.26 8.58 2.64
N LEU A 393 7.88 9.71 3.00
CA LEU A 393 7.82 10.27 4.35
C LEU A 393 6.37 10.56 4.76
N ILE A 394 5.59 11.20 3.89
CA ILE A 394 4.22 11.60 4.21
C ILE A 394 3.28 10.38 4.27
N VAL A 395 3.44 9.42 3.38
CA VAL A 395 2.71 8.13 3.47
C VAL A 395 3.01 7.48 4.83
N GLY A 396 4.27 7.48 5.26
CA GLY A 396 4.65 7.04 6.61
C GLY A 396 3.88 7.78 7.70
N VAL A 397 3.79 9.11 7.62
CA VAL A 397 3.03 9.94 8.59
C VAL A 397 1.55 9.58 8.60
N LEU A 398 0.94 9.35 7.44
CA LEU A 398 -0.48 8.96 7.36
C LEU A 398 -0.74 7.60 8.02
N MET A 399 0.18 6.66 7.88
CA MET A 399 0.10 5.33 8.51
C MET A 399 0.28 5.38 10.05
N MET A 400 0.96 6.42 10.58
CA MET A 400 1.15 6.61 12.03
C MET A 400 -0.17 6.78 12.80
N GLY A 401 -1.25 7.16 12.15
CA GLY A 401 -2.57 7.27 12.79
C GLY A 401 -3.01 5.99 13.51
N SER A 402 -2.59 4.82 13.03
CA SER A 402 -2.90 3.52 13.64
C SER A 402 -2.32 3.34 15.05
N VAL A 403 -1.32 4.13 15.46
CA VAL A 403 -0.71 4.08 16.80
C VAL A 403 -1.74 4.38 17.91
N LEU A 404 -2.75 5.19 17.59
CA LEU A 404 -3.80 5.59 18.56
C LEU A 404 -4.73 4.42 18.94
N SER A 405 -4.79 3.37 18.14
CA SER A 405 -5.60 2.18 18.44
C SER A 405 -4.89 1.18 19.36
N ILE A 406 -3.63 1.41 19.70
CA ILE A 406 -2.83 0.58 20.62
C ILE A 406 -3.12 1.01 22.06
N ARG A 407 -3.43 0.06 22.94
CA ARG A 407 -3.65 0.31 24.38
C ARG A 407 -2.32 0.41 25.12
N TRP A 408 -1.67 1.57 25.07
CA TRP A 408 -0.35 1.81 25.67
C TRP A 408 -0.31 1.66 27.20
N GLY A 409 -1.44 1.79 27.88
CA GLY A 409 -1.56 1.55 29.32
C GLY A 409 -1.54 0.07 29.71
N ASP A 410 -1.75 -0.86 28.76
CA ASP A 410 -1.64 -2.30 28.98
C ASP A 410 -0.31 -2.82 28.44
N LEU A 411 0.66 -3.05 29.32
CA LEU A 411 1.98 -3.53 28.92
C LEU A 411 1.96 -4.86 28.17
N THR A 412 0.92 -5.69 28.35
CA THR A 412 0.79 -6.94 27.61
C THR A 412 0.49 -6.74 26.13
N GLU A 413 0.05 -5.55 25.74
CA GLU A 413 -0.16 -5.12 24.35
C GLU A 413 0.90 -4.12 23.88
N ALA A 414 1.29 -3.20 24.76
CA ALA A 414 2.25 -2.15 24.43
C ALA A 414 3.65 -2.71 24.08
N ILE A 415 4.14 -3.71 24.81
CA ILE A 415 5.47 -4.30 24.57
C ILE A 415 5.51 -5.02 23.21
N PRO A 416 4.62 -5.98 22.89
CA PRO A 416 4.62 -6.60 21.59
C PRO A 416 4.42 -5.60 20.44
N ALA A 417 3.55 -4.61 20.62
CA ALA A 417 3.30 -3.57 19.64
C ALA A 417 4.56 -2.72 19.38
N PHE A 418 5.23 -2.28 20.43
CA PHE A 418 6.48 -1.51 20.30
C PHE A 418 7.55 -2.30 19.56
N VAL A 419 7.76 -3.56 19.93
CA VAL A 419 8.77 -4.42 19.30
C VAL A 419 8.43 -4.64 17.81
N THR A 420 7.16 -4.88 17.47
CA THR A 420 6.72 -5.02 16.08
C THR A 420 7.08 -3.78 15.27
N MET A 421 6.62 -2.60 15.69
CA MET A 421 6.80 -1.37 14.90
C MET A 421 8.26 -0.92 14.85
N PHE A 422 9.07 -1.25 15.86
CA PHE A 422 10.48 -0.85 15.93
C PHE A 422 11.38 -1.77 15.10
N PHE A 423 11.10 -3.09 15.10
CA PHE A 423 11.93 -4.05 14.38
C PHE A 423 11.72 -3.98 12.86
N ILE A 424 10.55 -3.56 12.39
CA ILE A 424 10.28 -3.44 10.95
C ILE A 424 11.29 -2.51 10.25
N PRO A 425 11.43 -1.22 10.62
CA PRO A 425 12.37 -0.33 9.96
C PRO A 425 13.82 -0.63 10.27
N LEU A 426 14.16 -1.06 11.49
CA LEU A 426 15.54 -1.33 11.86
C LEU A 426 16.08 -2.64 11.29
N GLY A 427 15.23 -3.65 11.18
CA GLY A 427 15.58 -4.94 10.59
C GLY A 427 15.39 -5.01 9.07
N PHE A 428 14.90 -3.93 8.44
CA PHE A 428 14.50 -3.92 7.03
C PHE A 428 13.58 -5.10 6.68
N SER A 429 12.76 -5.55 7.64
CA SER A 429 11.95 -6.76 7.49
C SER A 429 10.62 -6.67 8.22
N ILE A 430 9.54 -6.56 7.44
CA ILE A 430 8.17 -6.64 7.97
C ILE A 430 7.94 -8.00 8.62
N ALA A 431 8.45 -9.07 7.99
CA ALA A 431 8.34 -10.43 8.53
C ALA A 431 8.99 -10.58 9.91
N ALA A 432 10.18 -10.01 10.11
CA ALA A 432 10.88 -10.08 11.39
C ALA A 432 10.12 -9.33 12.49
N GLY A 433 9.67 -8.10 12.20
CA GLY A 433 8.89 -7.32 13.17
C GLY A 433 7.55 -7.96 13.54
N LEU A 434 6.78 -8.40 12.53
CA LEU A 434 5.52 -9.10 12.73
C LEU A 434 5.71 -10.40 13.54
N SER A 435 6.74 -11.19 13.20
CA SER A 435 7.06 -12.44 13.91
C SER A 435 7.43 -12.17 15.36
N ALA A 436 8.28 -11.18 15.62
CA ALA A 436 8.67 -10.81 16.98
C ALA A 436 7.47 -10.41 17.83
N GLY A 437 6.57 -9.60 17.29
CA GLY A 437 5.34 -9.21 17.97
C GLY A 437 4.40 -10.39 18.25
N LEU A 438 4.20 -11.27 17.25
CA LEU A 438 3.35 -12.45 17.41
C LEU A 438 3.92 -13.48 18.39
N ILE A 439 5.24 -13.56 18.55
CA ILE A 439 5.88 -14.41 19.57
C ILE A 439 5.75 -13.77 20.96
N LEU A 440 5.99 -12.47 21.07
CA LEU A 440 5.94 -11.77 22.35
C LEU A 440 4.53 -11.62 22.93
N TYR A 441 3.51 -11.49 22.09
CA TYR A 441 2.15 -11.28 22.57
C TYR A 441 1.62 -12.44 23.45
N PRO A 442 1.70 -13.72 23.07
CA PRO A 442 1.34 -14.80 23.94
C PRO A 442 2.18 -14.83 25.23
N PHE A 443 3.47 -14.56 25.12
CA PHE A 443 4.38 -14.53 26.28
C PHE A 443 3.96 -13.48 27.31
N THR A 444 3.70 -12.24 26.88
CA THR A 444 3.30 -11.14 27.78
C THR A 444 1.92 -11.40 28.42
N LYS A 445 0.97 -11.95 27.66
CA LYS A 445 -0.35 -12.35 28.18
C LYS A 445 -0.24 -13.49 29.19
N LEU A 446 0.62 -14.48 28.94
CA LEU A 446 0.90 -15.57 29.90
C LEU A 446 1.50 -15.04 31.20
N ALA A 447 2.54 -14.18 31.10
CA ALA A 447 3.18 -13.58 32.25
C ALA A 447 2.22 -12.78 33.13
N ALA A 448 1.17 -12.20 32.52
CA ALA A 448 0.10 -11.50 33.22
C ALA A 448 -1.05 -12.42 33.73
N GLY A 449 -0.98 -13.74 33.52
CA GLY A 449 -2.04 -14.67 33.89
C GLY A 449 -3.28 -14.60 32.99
N ARG A 450 -3.20 -13.98 31.82
CA ARG A 450 -4.32 -13.69 30.90
C ARG A 450 -4.34 -14.62 29.68
N SER A 451 -4.00 -15.90 29.86
CA SER A 451 -3.92 -16.88 28.75
C SER A 451 -5.20 -17.05 27.96
N ARG A 452 -6.37 -16.84 28.60
CA ARG A 452 -7.69 -16.97 27.96
C ARG A 452 -7.96 -15.89 26.90
N GLU A 453 -7.22 -14.80 26.90
CA GLU A 453 -7.36 -13.72 25.92
C GLU A 453 -6.60 -13.99 24.61
N ILE A 454 -5.81 -15.07 24.55
CA ILE A 454 -4.97 -15.40 23.40
C ILE A 454 -5.77 -16.28 22.44
N PRO A 455 -6.02 -15.82 21.20
CA PRO A 455 -6.66 -16.66 20.19
C PRO A 455 -5.80 -17.89 19.87
N VAL A 456 -6.44 -19.05 19.65
CA VAL A 456 -5.71 -20.30 19.34
C VAL A 456 -4.80 -20.13 18.11
N ILE A 457 -5.26 -19.43 17.09
CA ILE A 457 -4.49 -19.20 15.87
C ILE A 457 -3.24 -18.35 16.16
N THR A 458 -3.28 -17.41 17.11
CA THR A 458 -2.08 -16.65 17.53
C THR A 458 -1.01 -17.57 18.11
N TRP A 459 -1.40 -18.63 18.86
CA TRP A 459 -0.47 -19.66 19.34
C TRP A 459 0.17 -20.43 18.20
N VAL A 460 -0.63 -20.82 17.20
CA VAL A 460 -0.14 -21.53 16.01
C VAL A 460 0.88 -20.67 15.25
N LEU A 461 0.53 -19.38 15.02
CA LEU A 461 1.44 -18.44 14.35
C LEU A 461 2.74 -18.23 15.12
N ALA A 462 2.64 -18.04 16.45
CA ALA A 462 3.83 -17.91 17.29
C ALA A 462 4.73 -19.16 17.21
N ALA A 463 4.14 -20.36 17.23
CA ALA A 463 4.89 -21.60 17.09
C ALA A 463 5.56 -21.73 15.72
N ILE A 464 4.89 -21.36 14.63
CA ILE A 464 5.44 -21.38 13.27
C ILE A 464 6.65 -20.43 13.19
N PHE A 465 6.55 -19.20 13.72
CA PHE A 465 7.64 -18.25 13.67
C PHE A 465 8.81 -18.61 14.60
N ILE A 466 8.55 -19.20 15.77
CA ILE A 466 9.59 -19.75 16.63
C ILE A 466 10.34 -20.85 15.91
N PHE A 467 9.61 -21.78 15.26
CA PHE A 467 10.20 -22.86 14.49
C PHE A 467 11.08 -22.34 13.34
N ARG A 468 10.58 -21.32 12.62
CA ARG A 468 11.36 -20.67 11.56
C ARG A 468 12.69 -20.09 12.10
N PHE A 469 12.66 -19.30 13.18
CA PHE A 469 13.89 -18.72 13.76
C PHE A 469 14.83 -19.78 14.31
N ALA A 470 14.29 -20.84 14.92
CA ALA A 470 15.12 -21.96 15.36
C ALA A 470 15.78 -22.71 14.19
N PHE A 471 15.04 -22.92 13.09
CA PHE A 471 15.57 -23.54 11.88
C PHE A 471 16.65 -22.68 11.23
N GLU A 472 16.44 -21.36 11.15
CA GLU A 472 17.41 -20.40 10.62
C GLU A 472 18.69 -20.39 11.47
N ALA A 473 18.56 -20.37 12.79
CA ALA A 473 19.72 -20.44 13.70
C ALA A 473 20.52 -21.74 13.57
N LEU A 474 19.84 -22.88 13.32
CA LEU A 474 20.52 -24.17 13.10
C LEU A 474 21.19 -24.29 11.73
N ARG A 475 20.77 -23.49 10.75
CA ARG A 475 21.32 -23.51 9.39
C ARG A 475 22.56 -22.63 9.22
N PHE A 476 22.65 -21.55 10.00
CA PHE A 476 23.71 -20.54 9.92
C PHE A 476 24.64 -20.51 11.15
N GLY A 477 24.40 -21.35 12.16
CA GLY A 477 25.32 -21.61 13.28
C GLY A 477 26.16 -22.83 12.98
#